data_65b4f42d827e18c845a68293429481d8
#
_entry.id   65b4f42d827e18c845a68293429481d8
#
_cell.length_a   1.000
_cell.length_b   1.000
_cell.length_c   1.000
_cell.angle_alpha   90.00
_cell.angle_beta   90.00
_cell.angle_gamma   90.00
#
_symmetry.space_group_name_H-M   'P 1'
#
loop_
_entity.id
_entity.type
_entity.pdbx_description
1 polymer ?
#
loop_
_entity_poly.entity_id
_entity_poly.type
_entity_poly.pdbx_seq_one_letter_code
_entity_poly.pdbx_strand_id
1 'polypeptide(L)'
;MEVRQIVTSVHGTYLLEVPPSPAGCLVGFHGYGENAERHLAELRRIPGAAGWALCAIQALHPFYNRQGEVIASWMTRFNREQAIADNIAFVGGVVAEVRRELPPETCLVYLGFSQGAAMAYRAAAACGHTCQGVIVLGGDLPPEIAERDLSGFPPVLLGRGSSEEWYDAVKMEHDVELLRAKGVDLHPLIFDGGHEWTDEFRAAAARFLLDIRRPAS
;
A
#
# COMPACT_ATOMS: atom_id res chain seq x y z
N MET A 1 -35.98 -13.75 2.29
CA MET A 1 -35.43 -12.42 1.94
C MET A 1 -34.30 -12.67 0.96
N GLU A 2 -34.35 -12.05 -0.21
CA GLU A 2 -33.29 -12.16 -1.24
C GLU A 2 -32.43 -10.92 -1.17
N VAL A 3 -31.09 -11.09 -1.13
CA VAL A 3 -30.12 -9.99 -1.20
C VAL A 3 -29.78 -9.76 -2.67
N ARG A 4 -29.98 -8.53 -3.15
CA ARG A 4 -29.65 -8.13 -4.52
C ARG A 4 -28.63 -7.02 -4.49
N GLN A 5 -27.75 -7.00 -5.49
CA GLN A 5 -26.69 -6.00 -5.63
C GLN A 5 -26.81 -5.30 -6.98
N ILE A 6 -26.42 -4.04 -7.02
CA ILE A 6 -26.34 -3.24 -8.24
C ILE A 6 -25.05 -2.43 -8.23
N VAL A 7 -24.41 -2.32 -9.37
CA VAL A 7 -23.23 -1.44 -9.52
C VAL A 7 -23.71 0.01 -9.55
N THR A 8 -23.03 0.87 -8.78
CA THR A 8 -23.27 2.31 -8.77
C THR A 8 -21.94 3.05 -8.85
N SER A 9 -21.95 4.28 -9.35
CA SER A 9 -20.76 5.12 -9.44
C SER A 9 -20.58 5.94 -8.18
N VAL A 10 -19.35 6.03 -7.70
CA VAL A 10 -18.91 6.90 -6.60
C VAL A 10 -17.65 7.65 -7.04
N HIS A 11 -17.50 8.91 -6.59
CA HIS A 11 -16.27 9.66 -6.83
C HIS A 11 -15.20 9.24 -5.82
N GLY A 12 -14.06 8.75 -6.32
CA GLY A 12 -12.87 8.51 -5.51
C GLY A 12 -12.02 9.77 -5.39
N THR A 13 -11.22 9.85 -4.34
CA THR A 13 -10.32 10.99 -4.06
C THR A 13 -8.90 10.48 -3.86
N TYR A 14 -7.93 11.23 -4.34
CA TYR A 14 -6.51 11.03 -4.04
C TYR A 14 -5.80 12.38 -3.94
N LEU A 15 -4.71 12.41 -3.21
CA LEU A 15 -3.82 13.57 -3.06
C LEU A 15 -2.54 13.28 -3.85
N LEU A 16 -2.09 14.23 -4.63
CA LEU A 16 -0.91 14.09 -5.49
C LEU A 16 0.04 15.27 -5.32
N GLU A 17 1.31 14.97 -5.09
CA GLU A 17 2.41 15.94 -5.10
C GLU A 17 3.46 15.47 -6.10
N VAL A 18 3.79 16.31 -7.07
CA VAL A 18 4.78 15.99 -8.10
C VAL A 18 5.90 17.03 -8.05
N PRO A 19 7.14 16.63 -7.69
CA PRO A 19 8.29 17.52 -7.79
C PRO A 19 8.69 17.72 -9.26
N PRO A 20 9.47 18.76 -9.58
CA PRO A 20 9.84 19.08 -10.97
C PRO A 20 10.54 17.94 -11.75
N SER A 21 11.26 17.07 -11.03
CA SER A 21 11.98 15.92 -11.61
C SER A 21 11.81 14.71 -10.68
N PRO A 22 10.67 14.02 -10.73
CA PRO A 22 10.39 12.92 -9.81
C PRO A 22 11.33 11.74 -10.06
N ALA A 23 11.93 11.26 -8.97
CA ALA A 23 12.81 10.10 -8.99
C ALA A 23 12.04 8.77 -9.14
N GLY A 24 10.75 8.80 -8.85
CA GLY A 24 9.80 7.70 -8.90
C GLY A 24 8.43 8.19 -8.42
N CYS A 25 7.46 7.30 -8.35
CA CYS A 25 6.13 7.54 -7.81
C CYS A 25 5.86 6.57 -6.66
N LEU A 26 5.53 7.11 -5.49
CA LEU A 26 5.14 6.35 -4.31
C LEU A 26 3.63 6.50 -4.11
N VAL A 27 2.88 5.41 -4.31
CA VAL A 27 1.43 5.38 -4.14
C VAL A 27 1.10 4.74 -2.79
N GLY A 28 0.44 5.50 -1.93
CA GLY A 28 0.20 5.15 -0.54
C GLY A 28 -1.26 4.81 -0.22
N PHE A 29 -1.43 3.81 0.65
CA PHE A 29 -2.71 3.30 1.13
C PHE A 29 -2.77 3.36 2.66
N HIS A 30 -3.65 4.18 3.20
CA HIS A 30 -3.79 4.43 4.63
C HIS A 30 -4.41 3.24 5.39
N GLY A 31 -4.27 3.22 6.71
CA GLY A 31 -4.90 2.25 7.61
C GLY A 31 -6.41 2.45 7.78
N TYR A 32 -7.08 1.48 8.40
CA TYR A 32 -8.48 1.62 8.81
C TYR A 32 -8.64 2.79 9.78
N GLY A 33 -9.64 3.63 9.54
CA GLY A 33 -9.90 4.79 10.40
C GLY A 33 -8.90 5.94 10.23
N GLU A 34 -8.10 5.92 9.18
CA GLU A 34 -7.25 7.02 8.73
C GLU A 34 -7.83 7.67 7.47
N ASN A 35 -7.07 8.55 6.84
CA ASN A 35 -7.41 9.22 5.59
C ASN A 35 -6.15 9.49 4.75
N ALA A 36 -6.36 9.92 3.51
CA ALA A 36 -5.26 10.22 2.58
C ALA A 36 -4.33 11.34 3.08
N GLU A 37 -4.85 12.34 3.81
CA GLU A 37 -4.05 13.46 4.32
C GLU A 37 -3.04 12.98 5.38
N ARG A 38 -3.49 12.15 6.33
CA ARG A 38 -2.62 11.56 7.35
C ARG A 38 -1.56 10.67 6.70
N HIS A 39 -1.97 9.87 5.73
CA HIS A 39 -1.04 8.98 5.04
C HIS A 39 -0.01 9.76 4.21
N LEU A 40 -0.43 10.80 3.49
CA LEU A 40 0.49 11.69 2.76
C LEU A 40 1.51 12.35 3.70
N ALA A 41 1.07 12.76 4.90
CA ALA A 41 1.98 13.29 5.91
C ALA A 41 3.05 12.27 6.34
N GLU A 42 2.71 10.98 6.44
CA GLU A 42 3.67 9.92 6.72
C GLU A 42 4.63 9.66 5.54
N LEU A 43 4.11 9.66 4.29
CA LEU A 43 4.96 9.52 3.10
C LEU A 43 6.02 10.62 3.02
N ARG A 44 5.65 11.88 3.31
CA ARG A 44 6.59 13.03 3.33
C ARG A 44 7.72 12.88 4.35
N ARG A 45 7.49 12.12 5.43
CA ARG A 45 8.50 11.87 6.48
C ARG A 45 9.53 10.82 6.12
N ILE A 46 9.34 10.06 5.05
CA ILE A 46 10.33 9.09 4.56
C ILE A 46 11.54 9.88 4.03
N PRO A 47 12.77 9.65 4.53
CA PRO A 47 13.94 10.36 4.06
C PRO A 47 14.13 10.24 2.54
N GLY A 48 14.25 11.38 1.86
CA GLY A 48 14.37 11.44 0.40
C GLY A 48 13.07 11.42 -0.38
N ALA A 49 11.90 11.24 0.28
CA ALA A 49 10.60 11.21 -0.39
C ALA A 49 10.23 12.53 -1.10
N ALA A 50 10.80 13.66 -0.69
CA ALA A 50 10.60 14.95 -1.39
C ALA A 50 11.06 14.92 -2.85
N GLY A 51 11.91 13.97 -3.25
CA GLY A 51 12.31 13.72 -4.63
C GLY A 51 11.38 12.78 -5.41
N TRP A 52 10.31 12.26 -4.81
CA TRP A 52 9.35 11.36 -5.41
C TRP A 52 8.02 12.05 -5.65
N ALA A 53 7.29 11.63 -6.67
CA ALA A 53 5.87 11.92 -6.74
C ALA A 53 5.17 11.13 -5.64
N LEU A 54 4.41 11.80 -4.79
CA LEU A 54 3.68 11.19 -3.67
C LEU A 54 2.19 11.21 -3.97
N CYS A 55 1.58 10.03 -4.07
CA CYS A 55 0.15 9.86 -4.27
C CYS A 55 -0.44 9.14 -3.07
N ALA A 56 -1.34 9.76 -2.32
CA ALA A 56 -2.07 9.13 -1.24
C ALA A 56 -3.54 8.97 -1.64
N ILE A 57 -4.01 7.72 -1.70
CA ILE A 57 -5.37 7.40 -2.14
C ILE A 57 -6.29 7.30 -0.94
N GLN A 58 -7.44 7.99 -1.01
CA GLN A 58 -8.52 7.90 -0.03
C GLN A 58 -9.34 6.63 -0.28
N ALA A 59 -9.52 5.79 0.73
CA ALA A 59 -10.38 4.62 0.63
C ALA A 59 -11.84 5.00 0.30
N LEU A 60 -12.53 4.13 -0.45
CA LEU A 60 -13.87 4.42 -1.01
C LEU A 60 -15.01 4.50 0.01
N HIS A 61 -14.79 4.10 1.27
CA HIS A 61 -15.83 4.05 2.30
C HIS A 61 -15.54 5.05 3.42
N PRO A 62 -15.81 6.37 3.20
CA PRO A 62 -15.61 7.39 4.23
C PRO A 62 -16.70 7.32 5.30
N PHE A 63 -16.31 7.65 6.54
CA PHE A 63 -17.22 7.76 7.67
C PHE A 63 -16.65 8.74 8.72
N TYR A 64 -17.45 9.14 9.68
CA TYR A 64 -17.00 10.02 10.76
C TYR A 64 -16.47 9.22 11.94
N ASN A 65 -15.32 9.63 12.47
CA ASN A 65 -14.88 9.18 13.78
C ASN A 65 -15.67 9.90 14.90
N ARG A 66 -15.37 9.56 16.17
CA ARG A 66 -16.04 10.18 17.32
C ARG A 66 -15.79 11.67 17.47
N GLN A 67 -14.74 12.20 16.86
CA GLN A 67 -14.36 13.61 16.86
C GLN A 67 -15.00 14.39 15.69
N GLY A 68 -15.75 13.73 14.81
CA GLY A 68 -16.36 14.33 13.62
C GLY A 68 -15.39 14.51 12.45
N GLU A 69 -14.20 13.90 12.50
CA GLU A 69 -13.27 13.90 11.37
C GLU A 69 -13.67 12.83 10.33
N VAL A 70 -13.47 13.14 9.06
CA VAL A 70 -13.67 12.18 7.97
C VAL A 70 -12.46 11.24 7.91
N ILE A 71 -12.74 9.98 8.14
CA ILE A 71 -11.81 8.86 8.02
C ILE A 71 -12.41 7.81 7.09
N ALA A 72 -11.66 6.77 6.72
CA ALA A 72 -12.19 5.79 5.77
C ALA A 72 -11.73 4.36 6.04
N SER A 73 -12.37 3.45 5.31
CA SER A 73 -12.05 2.02 5.28
C SER A 73 -11.98 1.54 3.83
N TRP A 74 -11.02 0.69 3.51
CA TRP A 74 -10.93 0.03 2.22
C TRP A 74 -12.04 -1.00 2.05
N MET A 75 -12.35 -1.72 3.12
CA MET A 75 -13.40 -2.74 3.09
C MET A 75 -13.84 -3.15 4.49
N THR A 76 -14.99 -3.81 4.55
CA THR A 76 -15.44 -4.55 5.72
C THR A 76 -15.67 -6.02 5.34
N ARG A 77 -16.27 -6.81 6.24
CA ARG A 77 -16.70 -8.18 5.92
C ARG A 77 -17.92 -8.21 4.99
N PHE A 78 -18.66 -7.11 4.92
CA PHE A 78 -19.86 -7.00 4.08
C PHE A 78 -19.44 -6.78 2.62
N ASN A 79 -19.93 -7.62 1.72
CA ASN A 79 -19.62 -7.60 0.28
C ASN A 79 -18.10 -7.53 0.00
N ARG A 80 -17.31 -8.32 0.72
CA ARG A 80 -15.84 -8.21 0.71
C ARG A 80 -15.24 -8.37 -0.68
N GLU A 81 -15.71 -9.34 -1.46
CA GLU A 81 -15.21 -9.61 -2.81
C GLU A 81 -15.45 -8.43 -3.76
N GLN A 82 -16.67 -7.86 -3.73
CA GLN A 82 -17.00 -6.67 -4.51
C GLN A 82 -16.16 -5.46 -4.09
N ALA A 83 -16.02 -5.24 -2.78
CA ALA A 83 -15.17 -4.16 -2.27
C ALA A 83 -13.70 -4.30 -2.70
N ILE A 84 -13.16 -5.52 -2.77
CA ILE A 84 -11.81 -5.78 -3.30
C ILE A 84 -11.74 -5.41 -4.78
N ALA A 85 -12.70 -5.87 -5.60
CA ALA A 85 -12.73 -5.59 -7.03
C ALA A 85 -12.86 -4.08 -7.32
N ASP A 86 -13.76 -3.40 -6.61
CA ASP A 86 -13.99 -1.96 -6.76
C ASP A 86 -12.74 -1.16 -6.37
N ASN A 87 -12.08 -1.52 -5.28
CA ASN A 87 -10.84 -0.86 -4.86
C ASN A 87 -9.70 -1.09 -5.86
N ILE A 88 -9.53 -2.30 -6.38
CA ILE A 88 -8.51 -2.59 -7.40
C ILE A 88 -8.76 -1.76 -8.67
N ALA A 89 -10.00 -1.70 -9.15
CA ALA A 89 -10.37 -0.91 -10.32
C ALA A 89 -10.15 0.59 -10.08
N PHE A 90 -10.53 1.10 -8.92
CA PHE A 90 -10.32 2.50 -8.51
C PHE A 90 -8.82 2.84 -8.46
N VAL A 91 -8.02 2.03 -7.76
CA VAL A 91 -6.57 2.23 -7.67
C VAL A 91 -5.92 2.20 -9.06
N GLY A 92 -6.32 1.24 -9.91
CA GLY A 92 -5.83 1.18 -11.29
C GLY A 92 -6.14 2.45 -12.08
N GLY A 93 -7.35 2.99 -11.93
CA GLY A 93 -7.75 4.27 -12.52
C GLY A 93 -6.90 5.45 -12.02
N VAL A 94 -6.68 5.55 -10.69
CA VAL A 94 -5.84 6.61 -10.11
C VAL A 94 -4.40 6.52 -10.63
N VAL A 95 -3.82 5.32 -10.66
CA VAL A 95 -2.45 5.13 -11.15
C VAL A 95 -2.35 5.48 -12.65
N ALA A 96 -3.37 5.16 -13.45
CA ALA A 96 -3.43 5.56 -14.85
C ALA A 96 -3.42 7.09 -15.01
N GLU A 97 -4.18 7.83 -14.21
CA GLU A 97 -4.19 9.30 -14.21
C GLU A 97 -2.83 9.86 -13.79
N VAL A 98 -2.29 9.40 -12.66
CA VAL A 98 -0.98 9.85 -12.15
C VAL A 98 0.14 9.61 -13.17
N ARG A 99 0.14 8.47 -13.86
CA ARG A 99 1.14 8.16 -14.87
C ARG A 99 1.10 9.09 -16.10
N ARG A 100 -0.02 9.74 -16.39
CA ARG A 100 -0.10 10.75 -17.48
C ARG A 100 0.64 12.04 -17.13
N GLU A 101 0.84 12.32 -15.84
CA GLU A 101 1.57 13.49 -15.35
C GLU A 101 3.07 13.22 -15.15
N LEU A 102 3.52 11.96 -15.32
CA LEU A 102 4.88 11.53 -15.05
C LEU A 102 5.56 11.00 -16.32
N PRO A 103 6.91 11.04 -16.39
CA PRO A 103 7.65 10.37 -17.44
C PRO A 103 7.26 8.88 -17.54
N PRO A 104 7.16 8.31 -18.75
CA PRO A 104 6.68 6.92 -18.96
C PRO A 104 7.47 5.86 -18.19
N GLU A 105 8.78 6.06 -18.00
CA GLU A 105 9.70 5.17 -17.31
C GLU A 105 9.75 5.39 -15.79
N THR A 106 8.89 6.26 -15.24
CA THR A 106 8.88 6.54 -13.80
C THR A 106 8.65 5.27 -12.99
N CYS A 107 9.61 4.96 -12.12
CA CYS A 107 9.53 3.86 -11.15
C CYS A 107 8.27 4.01 -10.29
N LEU A 108 7.49 2.93 -10.14
CA LEU A 108 6.28 2.90 -9.33
C LEU A 108 6.48 1.99 -8.12
N VAL A 109 6.12 2.48 -6.94
CA VAL A 109 6.15 1.71 -5.69
C VAL A 109 4.82 1.86 -4.97
N TYR A 110 4.28 0.76 -4.48
CA TYR A 110 3.10 0.76 -3.62
C TYR A 110 3.50 0.67 -2.15
N LEU A 111 2.87 1.48 -1.31
CA LEU A 111 3.12 1.49 0.11
C LEU A 111 1.81 1.44 0.89
N GLY A 112 1.67 0.51 1.84
CA GLY A 112 0.47 0.37 2.65
C GLY A 112 0.75 0.21 4.14
N PHE A 113 -0.10 0.84 4.95
CA PHE A 113 -0.10 0.69 6.41
C PHE A 113 -1.36 -0.02 6.86
N SER A 114 -1.23 -1.03 7.75
CA SER A 114 -2.36 -1.72 8.37
C SER A 114 -3.34 -2.28 7.31
N GLN A 115 -4.59 -1.90 7.29
CA GLN A 115 -5.54 -2.30 6.23
C GLN A 115 -5.05 -1.93 4.82
N GLY A 116 -4.29 -0.84 4.68
CA GLY A 116 -3.68 -0.43 3.43
C GLY A 116 -2.55 -1.35 2.96
N ALA A 117 -1.92 -2.13 3.84
CA ALA A 117 -0.93 -3.14 3.45
C ALA A 117 -1.53 -4.17 2.47
N ALA A 118 -2.74 -4.64 2.77
CA ALA A 118 -3.47 -5.53 1.86
C ALA A 118 -3.78 -4.87 0.51
N MET A 119 -4.00 -3.55 0.47
CA MET A 119 -4.20 -2.81 -0.78
C MET A 119 -2.92 -2.67 -1.59
N ALA A 120 -1.75 -2.48 -0.95
CA ALA A 120 -0.47 -2.45 -1.63
C ALA A 120 -0.16 -3.77 -2.34
N TYR A 121 -0.38 -4.91 -1.68
CA TYR A 121 -0.27 -6.23 -2.31
C TYR A 121 -1.25 -6.42 -3.48
N ARG A 122 -2.52 -6.03 -3.31
CA ARG A 122 -3.55 -6.11 -4.36
C ARG A 122 -3.23 -5.24 -5.55
N ALA A 123 -2.76 -4.03 -5.30
CA ALA A 123 -2.37 -3.11 -6.36
C ALA A 123 -1.22 -3.68 -7.18
N ALA A 124 -0.17 -4.20 -6.54
CA ALA A 124 0.94 -4.84 -7.22
C ALA A 124 0.54 -6.06 -8.06
N ALA A 125 -0.42 -6.85 -7.56
CA ALA A 125 -0.85 -8.10 -8.21
C ALA A 125 -1.93 -7.91 -9.29
N ALA A 126 -2.74 -6.83 -9.25
CA ALA A 126 -4.00 -6.82 -10.00
C ALA A 126 -4.47 -5.46 -10.56
N CYS A 127 -3.86 -4.33 -10.25
CA CYS A 127 -4.34 -3.03 -10.75
C CYS A 127 -3.94 -2.72 -12.22
N GLY A 128 -3.21 -3.63 -12.88
CA GLY A 128 -2.84 -3.49 -14.29
C GLY A 128 -1.62 -2.61 -14.57
N HIS A 129 -0.88 -2.21 -13.54
CA HIS A 129 0.34 -1.40 -13.67
C HIS A 129 1.53 -2.11 -13.03
N THR A 130 2.59 -2.31 -13.81
CA THR A 130 3.85 -2.86 -13.29
C THR A 130 4.45 -1.89 -12.26
N CYS A 131 4.84 -2.40 -11.10
CA CYS A 131 5.56 -1.66 -10.07
C CYS A 131 6.91 -2.34 -9.78
N GLN A 132 7.85 -1.58 -9.23
CA GLN A 132 9.21 -2.01 -8.96
C GLN A 132 9.43 -2.39 -7.49
N GLY A 133 8.45 -2.12 -6.61
CA GLY A 133 8.54 -2.49 -5.20
C GLY A 133 7.22 -2.36 -4.46
N VAL A 134 7.10 -3.10 -3.37
CA VAL A 134 5.99 -3.02 -2.42
C VAL A 134 6.54 -2.81 -1.03
N ILE A 135 5.99 -1.83 -0.31
CA ILE A 135 6.34 -1.56 1.09
C ILE A 135 5.08 -1.77 1.92
N VAL A 136 5.14 -2.62 2.92
CA VAL A 136 4.00 -2.91 3.79
C VAL A 136 4.39 -2.81 5.25
N LEU A 137 3.54 -2.18 6.04
CA LEU A 137 3.74 -1.96 7.46
C LEU A 137 2.51 -2.42 8.25
N GLY A 138 2.70 -3.36 9.16
CA GLY A 138 1.69 -3.78 10.13
C GLY A 138 0.42 -4.38 9.53
N GLY A 139 0.52 -5.17 8.45
CA GLY A 139 -0.65 -5.80 7.82
C GLY A 139 -0.34 -7.05 7.01
N ASP A 140 -1.32 -7.93 6.96
CA ASP A 140 -1.22 -9.30 6.44
C ASP A 140 -1.17 -9.34 4.91
N LEU A 141 -0.50 -10.36 4.37
CA LEU A 141 -0.66 -10.77 2.99
C LEU A 141 -2.10 -11.28 2.76
N PRO A 142 -2.87 -10.70 1.80
CA PRO A 142 -4.23 -11.18 1.55
C PRO A 142 -4.26 -12.64 1.07
N PRO A 143 -5.20 -13.47 1.57
CA PRO A 143 -5.28 -14.88 1.16
C PRO A 143 -5.40 -15.07 -0.35
N GLU A 144 -6.18 -14.23 -1.03
CA GLU A 144 -6.36 -14.27 -2.48
C GLU A 144 -5.09 -13.89 -3.26
N ILE A 145 -4.13 -13.20 -2.64
CA ILE A 145 -2.79 -12.94 -3.22
C ILE A 145 -1.85 -14.09 -2.90
N ALA A 146 -1.94 -14.64 -1.68
CA ALA A 146 -1.18 -15.80 -1.25
C ALA A 146 -1.41 -17.03 -2.15
N GLU A 147 -2.60 -17.19 -2.71
CA GLU A 147 -2.97 -18.29 -3.62
C GLU A 147 -2.45 -18.11 -5.06
N ARG A 148 -2.03 -16.90 -5.45
CA ARG A 148 -1.52 -16.63 -6.81
C ARG A 148 -0.12 -17.19 -7.04
N ASP A 149 0.22 -17.35 -8.30
CA ASP A 149 1.62 -17.39 -8.72
C ASP A 149 2.22 -15.99 -8.52
N LEU A 150 3.28 -15.90 -7.72
CA LEU A 150 4.02 -14.67 -7.45
C LEU A 150 5.37 -14.63 -8.18
N SER A 151 5.58 -15.49 -9.18
CA SER A 151 6.75 -15.41 -10.04
C SER A 151 6.81 -14.04 -10.72
N GLY A 152 7.91 -13.31 -10.52
CA GLY A 152 8.03 -11.93 -11.00
C GLY A 152 7.30 -10.87 -10.17
N PHE A 153 6.78 -11.23 -8.99
CA PHE A 153 6.29 -10.22 -8.05
C PHE A 153 7.44 -9.30 -7.60
N PRO A 154 7.19 -7.99 -7.46
CA PRO A 154 8.25 -7.06 -7.12
C PRO A 154 8.84 -7.33 -5.73
N PRO A 155 10.07 -6.85 -5.44
CA PRO A 155 10.64 -6.88 -4.09
C PRO A 155 9.69 -6.30 -3.05
N VAL A 156 9.70 -6.86 -1.84
CA VAL A 156 8.81 -6.46 -0.74
C VAL A 156 9.61 -6.08 0.50
N LEU A 157 9.42 -4.87 1.00
CA LEU A 157 9.79 -4.50 2.38
C LEU A 157 8.59 -4.76 3.28
N LEU A 158 8.73 -5.68 4.25
CA LEU A 158 7.69 -6.09 5.18
C LEU A 158 8.09 -5.70 6.61
N GLY A 159 7.37 -4.76 7.21
CA GLY A 159 7.67 -4.22 8.54
C GLY A 159 6.59 -4.49 9.57
N ARG A 160 7.02 -4.73 10.82
CA ARG A 160 6.15 -4.73 11.99
C ARG A 160 6.89 -4.26 13.25
N GLY A 161 6.16 -3.74 14.21
CA GLY A 161 6.68 -3.44 15.53
C GLY A 161 6.88 -4.71 16.39
N SER A 162 7.87 -4.70 17.28
CA SER A 162 8.13 -5.80 18.21
C SER A 162 6.94 -6.05 19.18
N SER A 163 6.21 -4.98 19.52
CA SER A 163 5.01 -4.99 20.37
C SER A 163 3.69 -4.89 19.60
N GLU A 164 3.70 -5.19 18.29
CA GLU A 164 2.54 -5.20 17.41
C GLU A 164 1.58 -6.34 17.75
N GLU A 165 0.30 -6.02 18.01
CA GLU A 165 -0.73 -6.97 18.44
C GLU A 165 -1.66 -7.43 17.30
N TRP A 166 -1.85 -6.61 16.24
CA TRP A 166 -2.74 -6.92 15.12
C TRP A 166 -2.07 -7.80 14.08
N TYR A 167 -0.89 -7.39 13.64
CA TYR A 167 -0.01 -8.15 12.79
C TYR A 167 1.12 -8.72 13.63
N ASP A 168 0.80 -9.74 14.43
CA ASP A 168 1.71 -10.34 15.40
C ASP A 168 2.88 -11.12 14.77
N ALA A 169 3.75 -11.67 15.60
CA ALA A 169 4.93 -12.40 15.15
C ALA A 169 4.56 -13.64 14.33
N VAL A 170 3.51 -14.35 14.71
CA VAL A 170 3.08 -15.59 14.05
C VAL A 170 2.58 -15.30 12.62
N LYS A 171 1.81 -14.24 12.46
CA LYS A 171 1.34 -13.81 11.14
C LYS A 171 2.49 -13.38 10.24
N MET A 172 3.43 -12.56 10.76
CA MET A 172 4.59 -12.16 10.00
C MET A 172 5.46 -13.34 9.59
N GLU A 173 5.71 -14.29 10.49
CA GLU A 173 6.48 -15.49 10.21
C GLU A 173 5.84 -16.32 9.08
N HIS A 174 4.53 -16.52 9.15
CA HIS A 174 3.76 -17.19 8.11
C HIS A 174 3.88 -16.49 6.75
N ASP A 175 3.69 -15.16 6.71
CA ASP A 175 3.79 -14.40 5.47
C ASP A 175 5.21 -14.40 4.90
N VAL A 176 6.23 -14.32 5.77
CA VAL A 176 7.65 -14.42 5.38
C VAL A 176 7.96 -15.78 4.74
N GLU A 177 7.53 -16.87 5.37
CA GLU A 177 7.72 -18.21 4.84
C GLU A 177 7.04 -18.39 3.47
N LEU A 178 5.80 -17.93 3.36
CA LEU A 178 5.00 -18.06 2.14
C LEU A 178 5.60 -17.23 0.99
N LEU A 179 5.94 -15.97 1.21
CA LEU A 179 6.52 -15.09 0.18
C LEU A 179 7.86 -15.62 -0.30
N ARG A 180 8.72 -16.09 0.62
CA ARG A 180 10.01 -16.71 0.28
C ARG A 180 9.84 -18.00 -0.51
N ALA A 181 8.91 -18.87 -0.10
CA ALA A 181 8.62 -20.11 -0.82
C ALA A 181 8.13 -19.87 -2.25
N LYS A 182 7.52 -18.70 -2.51
CA LYS A 182 7.10 -18.25 -3.84
C LYS A 182 8.17 -17.47 -4.62
N GLY A 183 9.39 -17.37 -4.08
CA GLY A 183 10.53 -16.73 -4.74
C GLY A 183 10.49 -15.20 -4.74
N VAL A 184 9.69 -14.57 -3.88
CA VAL A 184 9.64 -13.12 -3.74
C VAL A 184 10.92 -12.63 -3.04
N ASP A 185 11.56 -11.60 -3.60
CA ASP A 185 12.66 -10.89 -2.93
C ASP A 185 12.11 -10.10 -1.74
N LEU A 186 12.37 -10.61 -0.53
CA LEU A 186 11.72 -10.15 0.70
C LEU A 186 12.71 -9.60 1.72
N HIS A 187 12.45 -8.38 2.18
CA HIS A 187 13.19 -7.64 3.18
C HIS A 187 12.35 -7.48 4.46
N PRO A 188 12.31 -8.46 5.37
CA PRO A 188 11.56 -8.36 6.62
C PRO A 188 12.29 -7.46 7.61
N LEU A 189 11.54 -6.62 8.33
CA LEU A 189 12.02 -5.73 9.38
C LEU A 189 11.14 -5.80 10.61
N ILE A 190 11.73 -6.08 11.76
CA ILE A 190 11.10 -5.92 13.08
C ILE A 190 11.79 -4.75 13.76
N PHE A 191 11.03 -3.72 14.14
CA PHE A 191 11.55 -2.53 14.82
C PHE A 191 10.95 -2.42 16.23
N ASP A 192 11.58 -1.62 17.09
CA ASP A 192 11.02 -1.34 18.42
C ASP A 192 9.81 -0.41 18.31
N GLY A 193 8.64 -0.89 18.74
CA GLY A 193 7.37 -0.17 18.64
C GLY A 193 6.17 -1.09 18.52
N GLY A 194 5.00 -0.47 18.35
CA GLY A 194 3.69 -1.13 18.18
C GLY A 194 3.17 -1.03 16.75
N HIS A 195 1.83 -0.86 16.65
CA HIS A 195 1.10 -0.68 15.37
C HIS A 195 1.22 0.76 14.88
N GLU A 196 2.40 1.17 14.46
CA GLU A 196 2.72 2.57 14.17
C GLU A 196 3.85 2.75 13.17
N TRP A 197 3.96 3.97 12.63
CA TRP A 197 5.10 4.41 11.88
C TRP A 197 6.24 4.83 12.83
N THR A 198 7.44 4.29 12.65
CA THR A 198 8.64 4.71 13.36
C THR A 198 9.68 5.31 12.43
N ASP A 199 10.62 6.07 12.96
CA ASP A 199 11.71 6.62 12.17
C ASP A 199 12.65 5.51 11.65
N GLU A 200 12.76 4.40 12.39
CA GLU A 200 13.49 3.21 11.93
C GLU A 200 12.85 2.61 10.67
N PHE A 201 11.51 2.43 10.66
CA PHE A 201 10.81 1.94 9.47
C PHE A 201 10.89 2.92 8.30
N ARG A 202 10.74 4.23 8.54
CA ARG A 202 10.90 5.26 7.49
C ARG A 202 12.30 5.24 6.88
N ALA A 203 13.34 5.04 7.71
CA ALA A 203 14.72 4.92 7.22
C ALA A 203 14.93 3.63 6.39
N ALA A 204 14.30 2.52 6.77
CA ALA A 204 14.32 1.28 5.98
C ALA A 204 13.57 1.46 4.64
N ALA A 205 12.41 2.10 4.64
CA ALA A 205 11.68 2.44 3.42
C ALA A 205 12.52 3.32 2.49
N ALA A 206 13.23 4.32 3.03
CA ALA A 206 14.14 5.16 2.25
C ALA A 206 15.26 4.35 1.58
N ARG A 207 15.90 3.43 2.30
CA ARG A 207 16.92 2.53 1.73
C ARG A 207 16.36 1.66 0.63
N PHE A 208 15.21 1.03 0.88
CA PHE A 208 14.52 0.20 -0.10
C PHE A 208 14.20 0.98 -1.38
N LEU A 209 13.70 2.21 -1.28
CA LEU A 209 13.43 3.09 -2.43
C LEU A 209 14.71 3.44 -3.23
N LEU A 210 15.85 3.52 -2.59
CA LEU A 210 17.15 3.74 -3.26
C LEU A 210 17.62 2.47 -3.98
N ASP A 211 17.44 1.31 -3.37
CA ASP A 211 17.93 0.03 -3.91
C ASP A 211 17.15 -0.40 -5.16
N ILE A 212 15.82 -0.28 -5.16
CA ILE A 212 14.99 -0.63 -6.33
C ILE A 212 15.20 0.29 -7.55
N ARG A 213 15.83 1.44 -7.38
CA ARG A 213 16.18 2.36 -8.48
C ARG A 213 17.51 2.04 -9.14
N ARG A 214 18.33 1.22 -8.49
CA ARG A 214 19.62 0.81 -9.10
C ARG A 214 19.30 -0.15 -10.26
N PRO A 215 19.89 0.06 -11.47
CA PRO A 215 19.76 -0.92 -12.52
C PRO A 215 20.34 -2.25 -12.01
N ALA A 216 19.69 -3.37 -12.35
CA ALA A 216 20.26 -4.67 -12.10
C ALA A 216 21.64 -4.75 -12.78
N SER A 217 22.68 -4.96 -11.99
CA SER A 217 24.08 -5.11 -12.44
C SER A 217 24.28 -6.43 -13.17
#